data_03f4b2ebb56728ecbce21bbedc028e74
#
_entry.id   03f4b2ebb56728ecbce21bbedc028e74
#
_cell.length_a   1.000
_cell.length_b   1.000
_cell.length_c   1.000
_cell.angle_alpha   90.00
_cell.angle_beta   90.00
_cell.angle_gamma   90.00
#
_symmetry.space_group_name_H-M   'P 1'
#
loop_
_entity.id
_entity.type
_entity.pdbx_description
1 polymer ?
#
loop_
_entity_poly.entity_id
_entity_poly.type
_entity_poly.pdbx_seq_one_letter_code
_entity_poly.pdbx_strand_id
1 'polypeptide(L)' 'MKLMMYIGNDLIEAIPINVSDLRIPGYLGKFKRSLKVKYSDLIQETGTPAEFLVFNPDIKPGNNANTQN' A
#
# COMPACT_ATOMS: atom_id res chain seq x y z
N MET A 1 5.26 -9.61 -0.63
CA MET A 1 4.45 -8.53 -0.06
C MET A 1 4.58 -7.27 -0.91
N LYS A 2 3.50 -6.54 -1.07
CA LYS A 2 3.48 -5.34 -1.90
C LYS A 2 2.81 -4.20 -1.16
N LEU A 3 3.34 -2.99 -1.40
CA LEU A 3 2.67 -1.76 -0.99
C LEU A 3 1.95 -1.21 -2.19
N MET A 4 0.64 -1.04 -2.08
CA MET A 4 -0.19 -0.56 -3.17
C MET A 4 -0.71 0.82 -2.85
N MET A 5 -0.64 1.72 -3.83
CA MET A 5 -1.15 3.08 -3.70
C MET A 5 -2.37 3.25 -4.58
N TYR A 6 -3.43 3.76 -3.96
CA TYR A 6 -4.69 4.04 -4.66
C TYR A 6 -5.02 5.52 -4.59
N ILE A 7 -5.63 6.02 -5.65
CA ILE A 7 -6.27 7.33 -5.62
C ILE A 7 -7.72 7.07 -6.03
N GLY A 8 -8.63 7.27 -5.09
CA GLY A 8 -10.00 6.83 -5.29
C GLY A 8 -10.04 5.32 -5.36
N ASN A 9 -10.65 4.78 -6.41
CA ASN A 9 -10.74 3.34 -6.61
C ASN A 9 -9.68 2.82 -7.56
N ASP A 10 -8.79 3.68 -8.03
CA ASP A 10 -7.79 3.31 -9.04
C ASP A 10 -6.48 2.92 -8.40
N LEU A 11 -5.96 1.76 -8.77
CA LEU A 11 -4.62 1.36 -8.38
C LEU A 11 -3.63 2.15 -9.23
N ILE A 12 -2.80 2.95 -8.56
CA ILE A 12 -1.84 3.82 -9.24
C ILE A 12 -0.50 3.13 -9.40
N GLU A 13 -0.02 2.53 -8.30
CA GLU A 13 1.27 1.85 -8.34
C GLU A 13 1.33 0.80 -7.24
N ALA A 14 2.01 -0.31 -7.53
CA ALA A 14 2.29 -1.35 -6.55
C ALA A 14 3.79 -1.59 -6.56
N ILE A 15 4.41 -1.55 -5.37
CA ILE A 15 5.84 -1.78 -5.26
C ILE A 15 6.09 -2.97 -4.33
N PRO A 16 7.09 -3.81 -4.68
CA PRO A 16 7.45 -4.90 -3.78
C PRO A 16 8.12 -4.37 -2.53
N ILE A 17 7.82 -4.96 -1.39
CA ILE A 17 8.47 -4.60 -0.13
C ILE A 17 8.99 -5.86 0.53
N ASN A 18 10.06 -5.70 1.31
CA ASN A 18 10.70 -6.79 2.00
C ASN A 18 10.07 -6.94 3.38
N VAL A 19 9.49 -8.12 3.64
CA VAL A 19 8.80 -8.39 4.90
C VAL A 19 9.73 -8.19 6.09
N SER A 20 10.99 -8.61 5.96
CA SER A 20 11.92 -8.52 7.07
C SER A 20 12.27 -7.08 7.44
N ASP A 21 12.10 -6.14 6.49
CA ASP A 21 12.40 -4.73 6.74
C ASP A 21 11.24 -3.97 7.37
N LEU A 22 10.07 -4.60 7.49
CA LEU A 22 8.89 -3.94 8.07
C LEU A 22 9.11 -3.52 9.52
N ARG A 23 10.04 -4.18 10.22
CA ARG A 23 10.36 -3.82 11.60
C ARG A 23 11.25 -2.60 11.71
N ILE A 24 11.78 -2.09 10.58
CA ILE A 24 12.61 -0.89 10.58
C ILE A 24 11.69 0.32 10.68
N PRO A 25 11.85 1.18 11.70
CA PRO A 25 10.99 2.36 11.83
C PRO A 25 11.07 3.24 10.60
N GLY A 26 9.91 3.64 10.08
CA GLY A 26 9.83 4.52 8.93
C GLY A 26 10.00 3.85 7.58
N TYR A 27 10.20 2.53 7.53
CA TYR A 27 10.40 1.83 6.27
C TYR A 27 9.24 2.06 5.29
N LEU A 28 8.00 1.79 5.73
CA LEU A 28 6.83 2.03 4.88
C LEU A 28 6.58 3.51 4.65
N GLY A 29 6.81 4.33 5.67
CA GLY A 29 6.61 5.77 5.57
C GLY A 29 7.47 6.39 4.49
N LYS A 30 8.69 5.90 4.33
CA LYS A 30 9.63 6.34 3.30
C LYS A 30 9.04 6.13 1.91
N PHE A 31 8.50 4.95 1.64
CA PHE A 31 7.88 4.65 0.35
C PHE A 31 6.62 5.46 0.12
N LYS A 32 5.80 5.62 1.17
CA LYS A 32 4.58 6.40 1.05
C LYS A 32 4.88 7.85 0.69
N ARG A 33 5.89 8.44 1.34
CA ARG A 33 6.27 9.83 1.03
C ARG A 33 6.78 9.95 -0.41
N SER A 34 7.61 9.00 -0.84
CA SER A 34 8.14 9.01 -2.21
C SER A 34 7.02 8.95 -3.24
N LEU A 35 6.04 8.08 -3.01
CA LEU A 35 4.92 7.94 -3.94
C LEU A 35 4.04 9.18 -3.94
N LYS A 36 3.82 9.80 -2.78
CA LYS A 36 3.03 11.03 -2.72
C LYS A 36 3.69 12.16 -3.47
N VAL A 37 5.01 12.26 -3.40
CA VAL A 37 5.74 13.29 -4.14
C VAL A 37 5.69 13.00 -5.62
N LYS A 38 5.90 11.75 -6.00
CA LYS A 38 5.90 11.34 -7.41
C LYS A 38 4.56 11.65 -8.09
N TYR A 39 3.47 11.46 -7.37
CA TYR A 39 2.13 11.64 -7.92
C TYR A 39 1.40 12.86 -7.36
N SER A 40 2.16 13.85 -6.87
CA SER A 40 1.56 15.03 -6.24
C SER A 40 0.63 15.78 -7.18
N ASP A 41 1.00 15.88 -8.46
CA ASP A 41 0.16 16.58 -9.44
C ASP A 41 -1.17 15.86 -9.62
N LEU A 42 -1.13 14.54 -9.69
CA LEU A 42 -2.34 13.75 -9.86
C LEU A 42 -3.25 13.87 -8.64
N ILE A 43 -2.65 13.86 -7.45
CA ILE A 43 -3.40 14.03 -6.21
C ILE A 43 -4.09 15.38 -6.19
N GLN A 44 -3.39 16.44 -6.60
CA GLN A 44 -3.95 17.78 -6.65
C GLN A 44 -5.07 17.88 -7.67
N GLU A 45 -4.86 17.33 -8.86
CA GLU A 45 -5.85 17.41 -9.93
C GLU A 45 -7.14 16.71 -9.57
N THR A 46 -7.05 15.55 -8.95
CA THR A 46 -8.24 14.78 -8.60
C THR A 46 -8.91 15.28 -7.33
N GLY A 47 -8.16 15.99 -6.49
CA GLY A 47 -8.66 16.40 -5.18
C GLY A 47 -8.89 15.24 -4.24
N THR A 48 -8.34 14.07 -4.56
CA THR A 48 -8.54 12.85 -3.80
C THR A 48 -7.24 12.43 -3.14
N PRO A 49 -7.24 12.20 -1.83
CA PRO A 49 -6.01 11.80 -1.15
C PRO A 49 -5.57 10.40 -1.56
N ALA A 50 -4.25 10.16 -1.51
CA ALA A 50 -3.69 8.85 -1.76
C ALA A 50 -3.96 7.93 -0.58
N GLU A 51 -4.32 6.68 -0.88
CA GLU A 51 -4.51 5.65 0.12
C GLU A 51 -3.56 4.51 -0.15
N PHE A 52 -3.12 3.84 0.91
CA PHE A 52 -2.13 2.78 0.81
C PHE A 52 -2.66 1.50 1.43
N LEU A 53 -2.34 0.40 0.78
CA LEU A 53 -2.70 -0.93 1.24
C LEU A 53 -1.47 -1.83 1.17
N VAL A 54 -1.21 -2.58 2.24
CA VAL A 54 -0.15 -3.58 2.22
C VAL A 54 -0.80 -4.92 1.92
N PHE A 55 -0.37 -5.53 0.83
CA PHE A 55 -0.88 -6.82 0.40
C PHE A 55 0.17 -7.90 0.61
N ASN A 56 -0.20 -8.94 1.34
CA ASN A 56 0.65 -10.09 1.56
C ASN A 56 0.00 -11.33 0.96
N PRO A 57 0.51 -11.83 -0.17
CA PRO A 57 -0.10 -12.98 -0.83
C PRO A 57 -0.01 -14.27 -0.03
N ASP A 58 0.86 -14.31 0.99
CA ASP A 58 0.98 -15.49 1.85
C ASP A 58 -0.13 -15.58 2.88
N ILE A 59 -0.89 -14.50 3.06
CA ILE A 59 -2.04 -14.48 3.95
C ILE A 59 -3.29 -14.62 3.10
N LYS A 60 -4.03 -15.70 3.31
CA LYS A 60 -5.23 -15.95 2.54
C LYS A 60 -6.44 -15.35 3.24
N PRO A 61 -7.10 -14.37 2.64
CA PRO A 61 -8.28 -13.77 3.26
C PRO A 61 -9.39 -14.82 3.39
N GLY A 62 -10.17 -14.72 4.46
CA GLY A 62 -11.28 -15.62 4.72
C GLY A 62 -10.87 -16.97 5.31
N ASN A 63 -9.64 -17.11 5.58
CA ASN A 63 -9.13 -18.34 6.16
C ASN A 63 -9.15 -18.19 7.67
N ASN A 64 -9.43 -17.82 7.68
CA ASN A 64 -9.60 -17.61 8.62
C ASN A 64 -10.29 -17.79 9.38
N ALA A 65 -10.47 -17.93 9.18
CA ALA A 65 -11.01 -18.01 9.54
C ALA A 65 -11.59 -18.41 10.03
N ASN A 66 -11.74 -18.41 9.82
CA ASN A 66 -12.25 -18.86 9.94
C ASN A 66 -12.66 -19.46 10.16
N THR A 67 -12.77 -19.43 10.13
CA THR A 67 -13.05 -20.01 10.09
C THR A 67 -13.27 -20.43 10.12
N GLN A 68 -13.48 -20.32 10.05
CA GLN A 68 -13.54 -20.71 9.89
C GLN A 68 -13.60 -21.11 9.77
N ASN A 69 -13.93 -21.08 9.89
CA ASN A 69 -13.94 -21.46 9.64
C ASN A 69 -13.96 -21.45 9.78
#